data_378fc9756398ac706db7785dc36ec2c2
#
_entry.id   378fc9756398ac706db7785dc36ec2c2
#
_cell.length_a   1.000
_cell.length_b   1.000
_cell.length_c   1.000
_cell.angle_alpha   90.00
_cell.angle_beta   90.00
_cell.angle_gamma   90.00
#
_symmetry.space_group_name_H-M   'P 1'
#
loop_
_entity.id
_entity.type
_entity.pdbx_description
1 polymer ?
#
loop_
_entity_poly.entity_id
_entity_poly.type
_entity_poly.pdbx_seq_one_letter_code
_entity_poly.pdbx_strand_id
1 'polypeptide(L)'
;IQKIIEEIRVKNPNLRVIGLSATPFRLGSGLIYAIDEHGKPSPETQCVNPYFTKKVFTIGGRELIDQSYLTKPIIGAIHGDHYDTINMRINSMGKFYQEDIDRAYEGQNRKTASIIADIIAQAKNRRGVMVFAATVKHAMECMESLPPELSRMIGGDINTKKEQRKKLVNDFKQQKYKYLVSVGTMTTGVDFTHVDLIALM
;
A
#
# COMPACT_ATOMS: atom_id res chain seq x y z
N ILE A 1 0.37 17.04 -15.00
CA ILE A 1 1.63 17.54 -14.39
C ILE A 1 2.69 17.71 -15.47
N GLN A 2 3.01 16.72 -16.30
CA GLN A 2 4.05 16.82 -17.35
C GLN A 2 3.82 18.01 -18.29
N LYS A 3 2.60 18.19 -18.82
CA LYS A 3 2.25 19.35 -19.65
C LYS A 3 2.53 20.69 -18.97
N ILE A 4 2.19 20.81 -17.70
CA ILE A 4 2.44 22.04 -16.92
C ILE A 4 3.95 22.29 -16.78
N ILE A 5 4.73 21.25 -16.53
CA ILE A 5 6.20 21.35 -16.44
C ILE A 5 6.80 21.79 -17.79
N GLU A 6 6.30 21.24 -18.90
CA GLU A 6 6.72 21.61 -20.25
C GLU A 6 6.40 23.08 -20.57
N GLU A 7 5.20 23.55 -20.25
CA GLU A 7 4.79 24.95 -20.42
C GLU A 7 5.68 25.93 -19.61
N ILE A 8 5.98 25.56 -18.34
CA ILE A 8 6.87 26.35 -17.50
C ILE A 8 8.30 26.34 -18.05
N ARG A 9 8.76 25.18 -18.56
CA ARG A 9 10.11 25.03 -19.12
C ARG A 9 10.34 25.90 -20.35
N VAL A 10 9.30 26.12 -21.17
CA VAL A 10 9.33 27.07 -22.30
C VAL A 10 9.62 28.50 -21.83
N LYS A 11 9.06 28.90 -20.68
CA LYS A 11 9.24 30.23 -20.10
C LYS A 11 10.52 30.36 -19.26
N ASN A 12 10.98 29.24 -18.71
CA ASN A 12 12.19 29.17 -17.88
C ASN A 12 13.05 27.95 -18.29
N PRO A 13 13.99 28.13 -19.22
CA PRO A 13 14.87 27.06 -19.68
C PRO A 13 15.74 26.45 -18.58
N ASN A 14 15.97 27.19 -17.49
CA ASN A 14 16.75 26.73 -16.34
C ASN A 14 15.93 25.97 -15.28
N LEU A 15 14.65 25.70 -15.56
CA LEU A 15 13.79 24.96 -14.66
C LEU A 15 14.42 23.61 -14.28
N ARG A 16 14.54 23.36 -12.99
CA ARG A 16 14.90 22.04 -12.42
C ARG A 16 13.67 21.43 -11.77
N VAL A 17 13.47 20.14 -12.01
CA VAL A 17 12.36 19.37 -11.44
C VAL A 17 12.96 18.39 -10.44
N ILE A 18 12.57 18.53 -9.18
CA ILE A 18 12.99 17.62 -8.10
C ILE A 18 11.77 16.83 -7.66
N GLY A 19 11.89 15.49 -7.63
CA GLY A 19 10.89 14.57 -7.12
C GLY A 19 11.31 13.96 -5.80
N LEU A 20 10.38 13.87 -4.86
CA LEU A 20 10.52 13.12 -3.62
C LEU A 20 9.60 11.91 -3.65
N SER A 21 10.14 10.72 -3.41
CA SER A 21 9.37 9.47 -3.42
C SER A 21 10.01 8.44 -2.51
N ALA A 22 9.20 7.73 -1.75
CA ALA A 22 9.62 6.53 -1.03
C ALA A 22 9.65 5.28 -1.95
N THR A 23 9.01 5.37 -3.12
CA THR A 23 8.88 4.27 -4.07
C THR A 23 9.31 4.72 -5.47
N PRO A 24 10.64 4.85 -5.75
CA PRO A 24 11.14 5.32 -7.04
C PRO A 24 11.09 4.23 -8.12
N PHE A 25 10.09 3.36 -8.06
CA PHE A 25 9.87 2.23 -8.94
C PHE A 25 8.40 2.12 -9.34
N ARG A 26 8.13 1.70 -10.58
CA ARG A 26 6.78 1.43 -11.09
C ARG A 26 6.72 0.07 -11.76
N LEU A 27 5.66 -0.68 -11.49
CA LEU A 27 5.38 -1.93 -12.18
C LEU A 27 5.33 -1.72 -13.69
N GLY A 28 6.00 -2.57 -14.44
CA GLY A 28 6.08 -2.52 -15.90
C GLY A 28 7.08 -1.54 -16.48
N SER A 29 7.42 -0.44 -15.78
CA SER A 29 8.39 0.55 -16.25
C SER A 29 9.70 0.55 -15.45
N GLY A 30 9.70 -0.06 -14.26
CA GLY A 30 10.88 -0.12 -13.41
C GLY A 30 11.22 1.21 -12.74
N LEU A 31 12.52 1.50 -12.62
CA LEU A 31 13.04 2.69 -11.96
C LEU A 31 12.64 3.97 -12.71
N ILE A 32 12.30 5.02 -11.98
CA ILE A 32 11.87 6.31 -12.55
C ILE A 32 13.05 7.26 -12.83
N TYR A 33 14.29 6.82 -12.63
CA TYR A 33 15.52 7.58 -12.87
C TYR A 33 16.52 6.78 -13.70
N ALA A 34 17.35 7.48 -14.49
CA ALA A 34 18.32 6.87 -15.39
C ALA A 34 19.65 6.56 -14.72
N ILE A 35 20.08 7.39 -13.77
CA ILE A 35 21.39 7.30 -13.12
C ILE A 35 21.19 7.35 -11.59
N ASP A 36 21.87 6.49 -10.85
CA ASP A 36 21.83 6.49 -9.39
C ASP A 36 22.65 7.63 -8.76
N GLU A 37 22.66 7.73 -7.43
CA GLU A 37 23.39 8.75 -6.67
C GLU A 37 24.91 8.64 -6.80
N HIS A 38 25.40 7.48 -7.17
CA HIS A 38 26.84 7.20 -7.38
C HIS A 38 27.28 7.43 -8.84
N GLY A 39 26.34 7.83 -9.72
CA GLY A 39 26.61 8.04 -11.13
C GLY A 39 26.53 6.78 -11.99
N LYS A 40 26.05 5.66 -11.44
CA LYS A 40 25.90 4.41 -12.16
C LYS A 40 24.57 4.37 -12.91
N PRO A 41 24.58 4.01 -14.20
CA PRO A 41 23.33 3.85 -14.96
C PRO A 41 22.44 2.77 -14.36
N SER A 42 21.14 3.04 -14.32
CA SER A 42 20.14 2.03 -13.98
C SER A 42 20.13 0.94 -15.05
N PRO A 43 20.03 -0.36 -14.66
CA PRO A 43 19.97 -1.44 -15.63
C PRO A 43 18.81 -1.24 -16.61
N GLU A 44 19.01 -1.43 -17.92
CA GLU A 44 17.99 -1.28 -18.94
C GLU A 44 16.76 -2.16 -18.69
N THR A 45 16.96 -3.35 -18.13
CA THR A 45 15.89 -4.28 -17.73
C THR A 45 15.03 -3.77 -16.57
N GLN A 46 15.50 -2.75 -15.85
CA GLN A 46 14.83 -2.18 -14.67
C GLN A 46 14.44 -0.70 -14.85
N CYS A 47 14.65 -0.14 -16.04
CA CYS A 47 14.45 1.28 -16.29
C CYS A 47 13.99 1.52 -17.73
N VAL A 48 12.69 1.64 -17.92
CA VAL A 48 12.09 1.93 -19.23
C VAL A 48 11.56 3.35 -19.25
N ASN A 49 12.10 4.21 -20.11
CA ASN A 49 11.73 5.63 -20.24
C ASN A 49 11.67 6.38 -18.89
N PRO A 50 12.80 6.48 -18.16
CA PRO A 50 12.81 7.13 -16.86
C PRO A 50 12.49 8.62 -17.00
N TYR A 51 11.63 9.11 -16.10
CA TYR A 51 11.25 10.53 -16.09
C TYR A 51 12.37 11.44 -15.56
N PHE A 52 13.12 10.97 -14.56
CA PHE A 52 14.23 11.71 -13.96
C PHE A 52 15.56 11.26 -14.53
N THR A 53 16.46 12.20 -14.74
CA THR A 53 17.80 11.93 -15.24
C THR A 53 18.68 11.27 -14.18
N LYS A 54 18.53 11.70 -12.92
CA LYS A 54 19.40 11.23 -11.83
C LYS A 54 18.65 11.13 -10.51
N LYS A 55 18.93 10.08 -9.74
CA LYS A 55 18.65 10.00 -8.32
C LYS A 55 19.77 10.75 -7.57
N VAL A 56 19.41 11.75 -6.79
CA VAL A 56 20.38 12.64 -6.13
C VAL A 56 20.76 12.10 -4.76
N PHE A 57 19.78 11.52 -4.05
CA PHE A 57 19.95 11.08 -2.68
C PHE A 57 19.00 9.92 -2.37
N THR A 58 19.45 9.02 -1.50
CA THR A 58 18.60 7.95 -0.93
C THR A 58 18.90 7.85 0.56
N ILE A 59 17.86 7.73 1.36
CA ILE A 59 17.93 7.28 2.74
C ILE A 59 17.23 5.94 2.87
N GLY A 60 17.89 4.96 3.42
CA GLY A 60 17.37 3.61 3.58
C GLY A 60 16.42 3.48 4.77
N GLY A 61 15.44 2.55 4.69
CA GLY A 61 14.54 2.27 5.83
C GLY A 61 15.29 1.86 7.11
N ARG A 62 16.39 1.11 6.98
CA ARG A 62 17.23 0.74 8.13
C ARG A 62 17.83 1.97 8.80
N GLU A 63 18.39 2.88 8.05
CA GLU A 63 18.96 4.13 8.56
C GLU A 63 17.90 4.96 9.29
N LEU A 64 16.67 5.04 8.74
CA LEU A 64 15.56 5.72 9.40
C LEU A 64 15.12 5.03 10.70
N ILE A 65 15.22 3.69 10.76
CA ILE A 65 14.97 2.94 12.00
C ILE A 65 16.07 3.21 13.03
N ASP A 66 17.33 3.17 12.62
CA ASP A 66 18.49 3.40 13.50
C ASP A 66 18.47 4.83 14.07
N GLN A 67 17.98 5.79 13.28
CA GLN A 67 17.77 7.19 13.69
C GLN A 67 16.44 7.42 14.43
N SER A 68 15.65 6.37 14.70
CA SER A 68 14.35 6.44 15.41
C SER A 68 13.25 7.23 14.69
N TYR A 69 13.38 7.45 13.38
CA TYR A 69 12.29 8.02 12.56
C TYR A 69 11.24 6.99 12.18
N LEU A 70 11.64 5.71 12.06
CA LEU A 70 10.72 4.59 11.78
C LEU A 70 10.85 3.53 12.87
N THR A 71 9.73 2.89 13.18
CA THR A 71 9.70 1.73 14.07
C THR A 71 10.14 0.48 13.30
N LYS A 72 10.96 -0.37 13.94
CA LYS A 72 11.36 -1.66 13.37
C LYS A 72 10.14 -2.56 13.20
N PRO A 73 9.84 -3.03 11.99
CA PRO A 73 8.74 -3.97 11.79
C PRO A 73 9.07 -5.33 12.42
N ILE A 74 8.07 -5.94 13.04
CA ILE A 74 8.13 -7.31 13.54
C ILE A 74 7.17 -8.11 12.66
N ILE A 75 7.70 -9.14 11.98
CA ILE A 75 6.88 -10.06 11.22
C ILE A 75 6.18 -10.98 12.21
N GLY A 76 4.85 -10.90 12.25
CA GLY A 76 4.02 -11.78 13.06
C GLY A 76 4.04 -13.22 12.53
N ALA A 77 3.83 -14.18 13.40
CA ALA A 77 3.61 -15.55 12.99
C ALA A 77 2.21 -15.68 12.36
N ILE A 78 2.14 -16.34 11.20
CA ILE A 78 0.87 -16.75 10.61
C ILE A 78 0.54 -18.10 11.25
N HIS A 79 -0.53 -18.13 12.03
CA HIS A 79 -1.03 -19.33 12.66
C HIS A 79 -2.33 -19.76 11.96
N GLY A 80 -2.37 -20.93 11.35
CA GLY A 80 -3.58 -21.50 10.80
C GLY A 80 -3.78 -21.33 9.30
N ASP A 81 -4.97 -20.91 8.90
CA ASP A 81 -5.40 -20.86 7.50
C ASP A 81 -4.68 -19.77 6.69
N HIS A 82 -4.47 -20.04 5.41
CA HIS A 82 -3.94 -19.10 4.43
C HIS A 82 -4.62 -19.31 3.08
N TYR A 83 -4.60 -18.26 2.24
CA TYR A 83 -5.14 -18.35 0.89
C TYR A 83 -4.17 -19.09 -0.03
N ASP A 84 -4.71 -19.89 -0.96
CA ASP A 84 -3.91 -20.55 -1.98
C ASP A 84 -3.62 -19.59 -3.12
N THR A 85 -2.40 -19.09 -3.15
CA THR A 85 -1.91 -18.15 -4.17
C THR A 85 -0.87 -18.76 -5.10
N ILE A 86 -0.54 -20.07 -4.96
CA ILE A 86 0.56 -20.72 -5.67
C ILE A 86 0.37 -20.69 -7.18
N ASN A 87 -0.86 -20.84 -7.65
CA ASN A 87 -1.19 -20.96 -9.07
C ASN A 87 -1.69 -19.63 -9.69
N MET A 88 -1.44 -18.49 -9.06
CA MET A 88 -1.84 -17.19 -9.60
C MET A 88 -0.92 -16.78 -10.74
N ARG A 89 -1.50 -16.54 -11.92
CA ARG A 89 -0.79 -16.12 -13.14
C ARG A 89 -0.47 -14.63 -13.08
N ILE A 90 0.68 -14.26 -13.65
CA ILE A 90 1.14 -12.86 -13.71
C ILE A 90 1.10 -12.41 -15.19
N ASN A 91 0.55 -11.25 -15.47
CA ASN A 91 0.53 -10.64 -16.80
C ASN A 91 1.85 -9.94 -17.15
N SER A 92 1.99 -9.47 -18.40
CA SER A 92 3.19 -8.76 -18.88
C SER A 92 3.55 -7.48 -18.11
N MET A 93 2.62 -6.92 -17.36
CA MET A 93 2.84 -5.74 -16.51
C MET A 93 3.21 -6.10 -15.06
N GLY A 94 3.45 -7.39 -14.76
CA GLY A 94 3.80 -7.85 -13.41
C GLY A 94 2.62 -7.87 -12.43
N LYS A 95 1.37 -7.85 -12.91
CA LYS A 95 0.15 -7.91 -12.09
C LYS A 95 -0.50 -9.28 -12.21
N PHE A 96 -1.09 -9.75 -11.13
CA PHE A 96 -1.93 -10.94 -11.18
C PHE A 96 -3.19 -10.72 -12.03
N TYR A 97 -3.68 -11.77 -12.67
CA TYR A 97 -4.97 -11.74 -13.34
C TYR A 97 -6.10 -11.64 -12.32
N GLN A 98 -7.11 -10.83 -12.61
CA GLN A 98 -8.23 -10.59 -11.69
C GLN A 98 -8.99 -11.89 -11.37
N GLU A 99 -9.19 -12.75 -12.36
CA GLU A 99 -9.84 -14.06 -12.17
C GLU A 99 -9.13 -14.96 -11.15
N ASP A 100 -7.78 -14.92 -11.11
CA ASP A 100 -7.00 -15.70 -10.17
C ASP A 100 -7.08 -15.09 -8.76
N ILE A 101 -7.12 -13.76 -8.66
CA ILE A 101 -7.36 -13.05 -7.39
C ILE A 101 -8.75 -13.39 -6.86
N ASP A 102 -9.79 -13.28 -7.69
CA ASP A 102 -11.17 -13.56 -7.28
C ASP A 102 -11.31 -15.01 -6.79
N ARG A 103 -10.75 -15.97 -7.52
CA ARG A 103 -10.75 -17.39 -7.14
C ARG A 103 -10.03 -17.66 -5.82
N ALA A 104 -8.91 -17.00 -5.58
CA ALA A 104 -8.11 -17.22 -4.37
C ALA A 104 -8.75 -16.64 -3.10
N TYR A 105 -9.41 -15.50 -3.23
CA TYR A 105 -9.83 -14.72 -2.07
C TYR A 105 -11.34 -14.63 -1.86
N GLU A 106 -12.16 -14.72 -2.92
CA GLU A 106 -13.60 -14.56 -2.78
C GLU A 106 -14.31 -15.86 -2.46
N GLY A 107 -15.40 -15.77 -1.68
CA GLY A 107 -16.18 -16.93 -1.26
C GLY A 107 -15.48 -17.85 -0.26
N GLN A 108 -14.41 -17.36 0.39
CA GLN A 108 -13.62 -18.10 1.36
C GLN A 108 -14.03 -17.80 2.82
N ASN A 109 -15.30 -17.48 3.06
CA ASN A 109 -15.82 -16.95 4.32
C ASN A 109 -15.27 -17.64 5.58
N ARG A 110 -15.24 -19.00 5.59
CA ARG A 110 -14.71 -19.75 6.74
C ARG A 110 -13.23 -19.49 6.97
N LYS A 111 -12.44 -19.49 5.90
CA LYS A 111 -11.01 -19.24 5.95
C LYS A 111 -10.73 -17.79 6.34
N THR A 112 -11.44 -16.85 5.72
CA THR A 112 -11.38 -15.40 6.05
C THR A 112 -11.70 -15.18 7.53
N ALA A 113 -12.75 -15.83 8.05
CA ALA A 113 -13.13 -15.74 9.47
C ALA A 113 -12.04 -16.27 10.41
N SER A 114 -11.41 -17.40 10.06
CA SER A 114 -10.30 -17.96 10.83
C SER A 114 -9.10 -17.00 10.89
N ILE A 115 -8.69 -16.43 9.73
CA ILE A 115 -7.59 -15.47 9.67
C ILE A 115 -7.94 -14.19 10.45
N ILE A 116 -9.16 -13.68 10.32
CA ILE A 116 -9.60 -12.49 11.07
C ILE A 116 -9.62 -12.75 12.58
N ALA A 117 -9.99 -13.96 13.03
CA ALA A 117 -9.92 -14.32 14.45
C ALA A 117 -8.48 -14.24 14.98
N ASP A 118 -7.50 -14.72 14.22
CA ASP A 118 -6.07 -14.60 14.56
C ASP A 118 -5.63 -13.12 14.61
N ILE A 119 -6.05 -12.30 13.63
CA ILE A 119 -5.77 -10.87 13.63
C ILE A 119 -6.35 -10.20 14.88
N ILE A 120 -7.59 -10.51 15.25
CA ILE A 120 -8.23 -9.98 16.46
C ILE A 120 -7.46 -10.36 17.72
N ALA A 121 -7.02 -11.61 17.82
CA ALA A 121 -6.24 -12.09 18.94
C ALA A 121 -4.90 -11.35 19.07
N GLN A 122 -4.17 -11.16 17.97
CA GLN A 122 -2.92 -10.39 17.93
C GLN A 122 -3.14 -8.89 18.17
N ALA A 123 -4.32 -8.39 17.81
CA ALA A 123 -4.70 -7.00 17.97
C ALA A 123 -5.13 -6.63 19.40
N LYS A 124 -5.24 -7.56 20.34
CA LYS A 124 -5.80 -7.32 21.69
C LYS A 124 -5.22 -6.04 22.34
N ASN A 125 -3.91 -5.91 22.31
CA ASN A 125 -3.17 -4.79 22.93
C ASN A 125 -2.69 -3.75 21.89
N ARG A 126 -3.28 -3.71 20.69
CA ARG A 126 -2.92 -2.77 19.62
C ARG A 126 -3.90 -1.61 19.58
N ARG A 127 -3.40 -0.43 19.19
CA ARG A 127 -4.19 0.82 19.13
C ARG A 127 -4.94 0.96 17.81
N GLY A 128 -4.29 0.62 16.71
CA GLY A 128 -4.86 0.71 15.38
C GLY A 128 -4.40 -0.43 14.49
N VAL A 129 -5.32 -0.98 13.73
CA VAL A 129 -5.09 -2.14 12.85
C VAL A 129 -5.52 -1.80 11.43
N MET A 130 -4.62 -1.96 10.47
CA MET A 130 -4.95 -1.89 9.05
C MET A 130 -4.96 -3.30 8.46
N VAL A 131 -6.04 -3.63 7.77
CA VAL A 131 -6.22 -4.90 7.04
C VAL A 131 -6.29 -4.58 5.55
N PHE A 132 -5.36 -5.11 4.77
CA PHE A 132 -5.35 -4.96 3.32
C PHE A 132 -6.00 -6.17 2.66
N ALA A 133 -7.18 -5.98 2.10
CA ALA A 133 -7.92 -7.02 1.40
C ALA A 133 -7.67 -6.95 -0.11
N ALA A 134 -7.71 -8.10 -0.79
CA ALA A 134 -7.41 -8.23 -2.21
C ALA A 134 -8.49 -7.62 -3.11
N THR A 135 -9.77 -7.83 -2.77
CA THR A 135 -10.94 -7.33 -3.53
C THR A 135 -11.97 -6.70 -2.60
N VAL A 136 -12.92 -5.98 -3.19
CA VAL A 136 -14.06 -5.40 -2.45
C VAL A 136 -14.88 -6.48 -1.76
N LYS A 137 -15.14 -7.58 -2.46
CA LYS A 137 -15.92 -8.70 -1.93
C LYS A 137 -15.18 -9.39 -0.78
N HIS A 138 -13.89 -9.63 -0.95
CA HIS A 138 -13.04 -10.13 0.13
C HIS A 138 -13.03 -9.19 1.35
N ALA A 139 -12.99 -7.87 1.13
CA ALA A 139 -13.08 -6.90 2.23
C ALA A 139 -14.43 -6.96 2.97
N MET A 140 -15.54 -7.22 2.26
CA MET A 140 -16.84 -7.44 2.89
C MET A 140 -16.83 -8.69 3.77
N GLU A 141 -16.26 -9.80 3.29
CA GLU A 141 -16.05 -11.02 4.09
C GLU A 141 -15.21 -10.76 5.35
N CYS A 142 -14.15 -9.93 5.24
CA CYS A 142 -13.38 -9.50 6.41
C CYS A 142 -14.25 -8.70 7.40
N MET A 143 -15.08 -7.78 6.89
CA MET A 143 -15.95 -6.95 7.72
C MET A 143 -17.03 -7.76 8.48
N GLU A 144 -17.52 -8.85 7.89
CA GLU A 144 -18.48 -9.76 8.54
C GLU A 144 -17.89 -10.44 9.79
N SER A 145 -16.58 -10.61 9.82
CA SER A 145 -15.86 -11.28 10.92
C SER A 145 -15.22 -10.31 11.94
N LEU A 146 -15.20 -9.02 11.63
CA LEU A 146 -14.68 -7.98 12.52
C LEU A 146 -15.80 -7.38 13.40
N PRO A 147 -15.48 -6.87 14.60
CA PRO A 147 -16.46 -6.14 15.43
C PRO A 147 -17.03 -4.92 14.68
N PRO A 148 -18.33 -4.85 14.39
CA PRO A 148 -18.88 -3.85 13.48
C PRO A 148 -18.80 -2.41 14.02
N GLU A 149 -18.84 -2.24 15.35
CA GLU A 149 -18.70 -0.95 16.01
C GLU A 149 -17.26 -0.39 15.93
N LEU A 150 -16.26 -1.28 15.86
CA LEU A 150 -14.83 -0.95 15.83
C LEU A 150 -14.20 -1.03 14.45
N SER A 151 -14.98 -1.29 13.40
CA SER A 151 -14.46 -1.58 12.07
C SER A 151 -15.08 -0.68 11.01
N ARG A 152 -14.27 -0.24 10.05
CA ARG A 152 -14.72 0.49 8.85
C ARG A 152 -13.94 0.01 7.65
N MET A 153 -14.55 0.17 6.46
CA MET A 153 -13.95 -0.19 5.20
C MET A 153 -13.74 1.06 4.32
N ILE A 154 -12.61 1.10 3.61
CA ILE A 154 -12.26 2.17 2.67
C ILE A 154 -11.66 1.59 1.40
N GLY A 155 -12.05 2.11 0.25
CA GLY A 155 -11.43 1.75 -1.03
C GLY A 155 -12.44 1.37 -2.10
N GLY A 156 -11.92 1.15 -3.31
CA GLY A 156 -12.73 0.83 -4.47
C GLY A 156 -13.80 1.88 -4.73
N ASP A 157 -14.94 1.43 -5.24
CA ASP A 157 -16.11 2.28 -5.54
C ASP A 157 -17.04 2.49 -4.34
N ILE A 158 -16.70 1.92 -3.17
CA ILE A 158 -17.57 1.91 -1.98
C ILE A 158 -17.71 3.30 -1.36
N ASN A 159 -16.61 4.07 -1.34
CA ASN A 159 -16.56 5.40 -0.77
C ASN A 159 -16.17 6.42 -1.86
N THR A 160 -17.04 6.60 -2.84
CA THR A 160 -16.76 7.43 -4.03
C THR A 160 -16.66 8.91 -3.73
N LYS A 161 -17.38 9.40 -2.70
CA LYS A 161 -17.38 10.82 -2.33
C LYS A 161 -16.13 11.17 -1.52
N LYS A 162 -15.40 12.19 -1.98
CA LYS A 162 -14.15 12.67 -1.37
C LYS A 162 -14.34 13.04 0.13
N GLU A 163 -15.47 13.61 0.48
CA GLU A 163 -15.82 14.01 1.84
C GLU A 163 -15.98 12.81 2.77
N GLN A 164 -16.61 11.73 2.29
CA GLN A 164 -16.77 10.49 3.05
C GLN A 164 -15.42 9.84 3.34
N ARG A 165 -14.53 9.78 2.33
CA ARG A 165 -13.16 9.27 2.53
C ARG A 165 -12.38 10.10 3.53
N LYS A 166 -12.45 11.44 3.43
CA LYS A 166 -11.81 12.34 4.39
C LYS A 166 -12.31 12.11 5.81
N LYS A 167 -13.63 11.98 5.97
CA LYS A 167 -14.25 11.70 7.27
C LYS A 167 -13.75 10.37 7.83
N LEU A 168 -13.78 9.28 7.06
CA LEU A 168 -13.28 7.97 7.48
C LEU A 168 -11.81 8.05 7.94
N VAL A 169 -10.95 8.67 7.13
CA VAL A 169 -9.54 8.83 7.47
C VAL A 169 -9.35 9.65 8.75
N ASN A 170 -10.09 10.75 8.92
CA ASN A 170 -10.01 11.59 10.11
C ASN A 170 -10.52 10.86 11.36
N ASP A 171 -11.63 10.13 11.24
CA ASP A 171 -12.19 9.35 12.34
C ASP A 171 -11.22 8.23 12.77
N PHE A 172 -10.52 7.62 11.82
CA PHE A 172 -9.46 6.63 12.12
C PHE A 172 -8.26 7.29 12.80
N LYS A 173 -7.80 8.43 12.33
CA LYS A 173 -6.72 9.20 12.98
C LYS A 173 -7.08 9.59 14.42
N GLN A 174 -8.35 9.87 14.67
CA GLN A 174 -8.88 10.16 16.02
C GLN A 174 -9.19 8.90 16.85
N GLN A 175 -8.85 7.70 16.33
CA GLN A 175 -9.03 6.41 17.00
C GLN A 175 -10.50 6.13 17.41
N LYS A 176 -11.48 6.64 16.62
CA LYS A 176 -12.91 6.37 16.85
C LYS A 176 -13.30 4.92 16.53
N TYR A 177 -12.46 4.22 15.79
CA TYR A 177 -12.55 2.78 15.54
C TYR A 177 -11.15 2.21 15.39
N LYS A 178 -11.03 0.90 15.57
CA LYS A 178 -9.75 0.21 15.69
C LYS A 178 -9.27 -0.40 14.39
N TYR A 179 -10.21 -0.97 13.60
CA TYR A 179 -9.89 -1.72 12.39
C TYR A 179 -10.28 -0.92 11.15
N LEU A 180 -9.33 -0.72 10.25
CA LEU A 180 -9.57 -0.15 8.92
C LEU A 180 -9.23 -1.18 7.86
N VAL A 181 -10.26 -1.70 7.18
CA VAL A 181 -10.10 -2.60 6.03
C VAL A 181 -9.94 -1.76 4.77
N SER A 182 -8.87 -1.98 4.02
CA SER A 182 -8.53 -1.21 2.82
C SER A 182 -8.44 -2.08 1.58
N VAL A 183 -9.01 -1.60 0.46
CA VAL A 183 -8.91 -2.23 -0.85
C VAL A 183 -8.34 -1.26 -1.86
N GLY A 184 -7.16 -1.58 -2.43
CA GLY A 184 -6.51 -0.81 -3.48
C GLY A 184 -6.16 0.64 -3.13
N THR A 185 -6.31 1.02 -1.85
CA THR A 185 -6.05 2.38 -1.35
C THR A 185 -5.23 2.32 -0.07
N MET A 186 -4.77 3.46 0.42
CA MET A 186 -3.99 3.57 1.68
C MET A 186 -2.66 2.78 1.70
N THR A 187 -2.20 2.29 0.56
CA THR A 187 -0.91 1.60 0.44
C THR A 187 0.28 2.57 0.45
N THR A 188 0.03 3.81 0.07
CA THR A 188 1.04 4.88 0.02
C THR A 188 0.43 6.23 0.39
N GLY A 189 1.25 7.17 0.86
CA GLY A 189 0.84 8.56 1.08
C GLY A 189 -0.05 8.80 2.30
N VAL A 190 -0.12 7.85 3.23
CA VAL A 190 -0.84 7.98 4.50
C VAL A 190 0.12 7.82 5.66
N ASP A 191 -0.13 8.59 6.71
CA ASP A 191 0.57 8.48 7.98
C ASP A 191 -0.46 8.35 9.11
N PHE A 192 -0.41 7.20 9.77
CA PHE A 192 -1.24 6.85 10.92
C PHE A 192 -0.34 6.42 12.07
N THR A 193 0.09 7.37 12.88
CA THR A 193 1.05 7.17 13.97
C THR A 193 0.57 6.21 15.06
N HIS A 194 -0.74 5.93 15.13
CA HIS A 194 -1.33 4.99 16.08
C HIS A 194 -1.46 3.56 15.53
N VAL A 195 -1.27 3.36 14.22
CA VAL A 195 -1.32 2.02 13.64
C VAL A 195 -0.06 1.25 14.03
N ASP A 196 -0.26 0.14 14.71
CA ASP A 196 0.78 -0.72 15.25
C ASP A 196 0.59 -2.21 14.91
N LEU A 197 -0.39 -2.52 14.05
CA LEU A 197 -0.55 -3.80 13.40
C LEU A 197 -1.05 -3.62 11.96
N ILE A 198 -0.38 -4.29 11.02
CA ILE A 198 -0.79 -4.36 9.61
C ILE A 198 -0.98 -5.83 9.24
N ALA A 199 -2.14 -6.17 8.71
CA ALA A 199 -2.45 -7.47 8.17
C ALA A 199 -2.56 -7.40 6.64
N LEU A 200 -1.79 -8.20 5.95
CA LEU A 200 -1.87 -8.41 4.51
C LEU A 200 -2.61 -9.72 4.29
N MET A 201 -3.82 -9.62 3.74
CA MET A 201 -4.69 -10.77 3.50
C MET A 201 -4.41 -11.38 2.13
#